data_d72ba9dcdf5fb8e9012f42f0d7481d21
#
_entry.id   d72ba9dcdf5fb8e9012f42f0d7481d21
#
_cell.length_a   1.000
_cell.length_b   1.000
_cell.length_c   1.000
_cell.angle_alpha   90.00
_cell.angle_beta   90.00
_cell.angle_gamma   90.00
#
_symmetry.space_group_name_H-M   'P 1'
#
loop_
_entity.id
_entity.type
_entity.pdbx_description
1 polymer ?
#
loop_
_entity_poly.entity_id
_entity_poly.type
_entity_poly.pdbx_seq_one_letter_code
_entity_poly.pdbx_strand_id
1 'polypeptide(L)'
;MEASITLKKIGKLAGDKTILAGLSFGIERGSMVAIIGENDAGKSTLLKVLSGSEIPDYGNVFIHGIDLTKRRKNSQSYTGFVPFNSDLDPFLTLEENIRFVGSVYGVKDSNITKRIKKFATDLNLMDSLHKPASIASPGNAKKAMIVRELIHDPSILIIDEPTAFMDVRSGRTTWDLLRRLAGEKTIIYVSQSLPEVEQANDRILVMQQGKIILDGTMDRLLESTLQYHQFEIEFVNLTEKLFNKLAAVTTVVNPTKIGNTIHFYGRERAVFFQVLHEAAGELMKDLSVKKLSLRDLLDSEFAGRGLD
;
A
#
# COMPACT_ATOMS: atom_id res chain seq x y z
N MET A 1 -8.83 4.31 -20.94
CA MET A 1 -9.45 3.14 -20.28
C MET A 1 -10.54 3.64 -19.33
N GLU A 2 -11.60 2.87 -19.14
CA GLU A 2 -12.74 3.28 -18.31
C GLU A 2 -12.38 3.09 -16.83
N ALA A 3 -12.62 4.13 -16.02
CA ALA A 3 -12.33 4.07 -14.59
C ALA A 3 -13.32 3.14 -13.87
N SER A 4 -12.79 2.19 -13.11
CA SER A 4 -13.57 1.30 -12.22
C SER A 4 -14.06 2.06 -10.99
N ILE A 5 -13.20 2.92 -10.44
CA ILE A 5 -13.48 3.79 -9.29
C ILE A 5 -13.04 5.20 -9.60
N THR A 6 -13.83 6.18 -9.21
CA THR A 6 -13.47 7.61 -9.27
C THR A 6 -13.81 8.29 -7.96
N LEU A 7 -12.82 8.95 -7.37
CA LEU A 7 -12.99 9.79 -6.18
C LEU A 7 -12.98 11.25 -6.60
N LYS A 8 -13.89 12.04 -6.04
CA LYS A 8 -13.98 13.48 -6.26
C LYS A 8 -14.02 14.20 -4.92
N LYS A 9 -12.91 14.85 -4.55
CA LYS A 9 -12.73 15.67 -3.34
C LYS A 9 -13.17 14.96 -2.05
N ILE A 10 -12.77 13.68 -1.89
CA ILE A 10 -13.12 12.88 -0.73
C ILE A 10 -12.43 13.40 0.51
N GLY A 11 -13.23 13.70 1.53
CA GLY A 11 -12.72 14.01 2.85
C GLY A 11 -13.42 13.23 3.94
N LYS A 12 -12.67 12.93 5.00
CA LYS A 12 -13.15 12.22 6.18
C LYS A 12 -12.58 12.83 7.44
N LEU A 13 -13.44 13.05 8.42
CA LEU A 13 -13.09 13.61 9.73
C LEU A 13 -13.28 12.57 10.83
N ALA A 14 -12.49 12.65 11.88
CA ALA A 14 -12.69 11.96 13.14
C ALA A 14 -12.62 13.01 14.26
N GLY A 15 -13.78 13.51 14.70
CA GLY A 15 -13.86 14.73 15.50
C GLY A 15 -13.25 15.90 14.72
N ASP A 16 -12.32 16.61 15.36
CA ASP A 16 -11.61 17.75 14.73
C ASP A 16 -10.43 17.34 13.84
N LYS A 17 -10.06 16.04 13.83
CA LYS A 17 -8.92 15.54 13.04
C LYS A 17 -9.35 15.18 11.63
N THR A 18 -8.70 15.77 10.62
CA THR A 18 -8.85 15.35 9.23
C THR A 18 -8.10 14.05 8.98
N ILE A 19 -8.81 13.01 8.56
CA ILE A 19 -8.25 11.68 8.22
C ILE A 19 -8.02 11.57 6.72
N LEU A 20 -8.94 12.07 5.88
CA LEU A 20 -8.77 12.16 4.44
C LEU A 20 -9.00 13.61 4.00
N ALA A 21 -8.08 14.16 3.21
CA ALA A 21 -7.99 15.59 2.92
C ALA A 21 -8.22 15.91 1.44
N GLY A 22 -9.46 15.74 0.96
CA GLY A 22 -9.88 16.17 -0.37
C GLY A 22 -9.34 15.32 -1.53
N LEU A 23 -9.26 14.01 -1.35
CA LEU A 23 -8.69 13.07 -2.31
C LEU A 23 -9.48 13.06 -3.65
N SER A 24 -8.75 13.16 -4.75
CA SER A 24 -9.33 13.09 -6.11
C SER A 24 -8.41 12.29 -7.02
N PHE A 25 -8.84 11.09 -7.42
CA PHE A 25 -8.13 10.24 -8.37
C PHE A 25 -9.08 9.19 -8.95
N GLY A 26 -8.66 8.52 -10.03
CA GLY A 26 -9.38 7.39 -10.62
C GLY A 26 -8.55 6.11 -10.55
N ILE A 27 -9.21 4.96 -10.49
CA ILE A 27 -8.60 3.63 -10.59
C ILE A 27 -9.17 2.94 -11.83
N GLU A 28 -8.30 2.51 -12.71
CA GLU A 28 -8.68 1.85 -13.95
C GLU A 28 -9.21 0.44 -13.72
N ARG A 29 -10.09 -0.02 -14.59
CA ARG A 29 -10.63 -1.38 -14.54
C ARG A 29 -9.53 -2.40 -14.78
N GLY A 30 -9.51 -3.45 -13.97
CA GLY A 30 -8.55 -4.54 -14.08
C GLY A 30 -7.14 -4.22 -13.53
N SER A 31 -6.91 -2.97 -13.07
CA SER A 31 -5.62 -2.61 -12.47
C SER A 31 -5.46 -3.18 -11.05
N MET A 32 -4.22 -3.34 -10.65
CA MET A 32 -3.84 -3.67 -9.29
C MET A 32 -3.13 -2.47 -8.67
N VAL A 33 -3.67 -1.90 -7.58
CA VAL A 33 -3.22 -0.64 -7.00
C VAL A 33 -2.79 -0.85 -5.55
N ALA A 34 -1.53 -0.54 -5.28
CA ALA A 34 -0.99 -0.52 -3.93
C ALA A 34 -1.23 0.85 -3.28
N ILE A 35 -1.64 0.86 -2.03
CA ILE A 35 -1.68 2.06 -1.18
C ILE A 35 -0.68 1.86 -0.06
N ILE A 36 0.34 2.70 -0.02
CA ILE A 36 1.40 2.66 0.98
C ILE A 36 1.50 3.98 1.73
N GLY A 37 2.17 3.99 2.85
CA GLY A 37 2.35 5.18 3.67
C GLY A 37 2.52 4.82 5.15
N GLU A 38 2.85 5.83 5.96
CA GLU A 38 3.01 5.66 7.41
C GLU A 38 1.74 5.18 8.11
N ASN A 39 1.91 4.71 9.34
CA ASN A 39 0.77 4.47 10.21
C ASN A 39 0.00 5.77 10.40
N ASP A 40 -1.32 5.66 10.51
CA ASP A 40 -2.25 6.81 10.64
C ASP A 40 -2.30 7.77 9.43
N ALA A 41 -1.71 7.42 8.28
CA ALA A 41 -1.83 8.20 7.06
C ALA A 41 -3.25 8.22 6.45
N GLY A 42 -4.19 7.42 6.98
CA GLY A 42 -5.59 7.35 6.52
C GLY A 42 -5.88 6.16 5.56
N LYS A 43 -4.92 5.25 5.35
CA LYS A 43 -5.03 4.13 4.40
C LYS A 43 -6.26 3.25 4.63
N SER A 44 -6.43 2.71 5.84
CA SER A 44 -7.59 1.83 6.18
C SER A 44 -8.91 2.58 6.08
N THR A 45 -8.96 3.87 6.42
CA THR A 45 -10.14 4.72 6.23
C THR A 45 -10.46 4.90 4.74
N LEU A 46 -9.43 5.10 3.91
CA LEU A 46 -9.62 5.15 2.46
C LEU A 46 -10.18 3.84 1.92
N LEU A 47 -9.67 2.67 2.34
CA LEU A 47 -10.22 1.38 1.93
C LEU A 47 -11.69 1.21 2.33
N LYS A 48 -12.07 1.62 3.54
CA LYS A 48 -13.47 1.59 4.01
C LYS A 48 -14.37 2.51 3.19
N VAL A 49 -13.88 3.68 2.80
CA VAL A 49 -14.62 4.60 1.93
C VAL A 49 -14.76 4.03 0.51
N LEU A 50 -13.70 3.43 -0.04
CA LEU A 50 -13.72 2.77 -1.36
C LEU A 50 -14.66 1.56 -1.40
N SER A 51 -14.75 0.80 -0.31
CA SER A 51 -15.66 -0.36 -0.19
C SER A 51 -17.11 0.04 0.07
N GLY A 52 -17.36 1.30 0.42
CA GLY A 52 -18.66 1.77 0.88
C GLY A 52 -19.01 1.33 2.32
N SER A 53 -18.06 0.77 3.07
CA SER A 53 -18.25 0.44 4.49
C SER A 53 -18.33 1.70 5.34
N GLU A 54 -17.68 2.78 4.89
CA GLU A 54 -17.73 4.08 5.53
C GLU A 54 -18.11 5.17 4.53
N ILE A 55 -18.94 6.15 4.96
CA ILE A 55 -19.37 7.27 4.14
C ILE A 55 -18.39 8.42 4.34
N PRO A 56 -17.86 9.06 3.28
CA PRO A 56 -17.07 10.27 3.40
C PRO A 56 -17.93 11.43 3.93
N ASP A 57 -17.34 12.37 4.64
CA ASP A 57 -18.04 13.55 5.17
C ASP A 57 -18.28 14.57 4.05
N TYR A 58 -17.41 14.61 3.03
CA TYR A 58 -17.62 15.39 1.82
C TYR A 58 -16.98 14.70 0.60
N GLY A 59 -17.43 15.13 -0.59
CA GLY A 59 -17.02 14.53 -1.86
C GLY A 59 -17.87 13.32 -2.25
N ASN A 60 -17.54 12.71 -3.39
CA ASN A 60 -18.29 11.58 -3.95
C ASN A 60 -17.37 10.47 -4.44
N VAL A 61 -17.74 9.23 -4.17
CA VAL A 61 -17.12 8.03 -4.74
C VAL A 61 -18.04 7.43 -5.78
N PHE A 62 -17.49 7.15 -6.96
CA PHE A 62 -18.21 6.47 -8.02
C PHE A 62 -17.59 5.10 -8.29
N ILE A 63 -18.40 4.06 -8.34
CA ILE A 63 -18.04 2.72 -8.78
C ILE A 63 -18.79 2.42 -10.05
N HIS A 64 -18.07 2.14 -11.14
CA HIS A 64 -18.66 1.96 -12.48
C HIS A 64 -19.66 3.08 -12.83
N GLY A 65 -19.32 4.34 -12.48
CA GLY A 65 -20.18 5.51 -12.68
C GLY A 65 -21.37 5.65 -11.71
N ILE A 66 -21.58 4.69 -10.80
CA ILE A 66 -22.66 4.72 -9.80
C ILE A 66 -22.13 5.45 -8.56
N ASP A 67 -22.83 6.50 -8.14
CA ASP A 67 -22.49 7.26 -6.92
C ASP A 67 -22.79 6.42 -5.66
N LEU A 68 -21.75 6.00 -4.96
CA LEU A 68 -21.77 5.20 -3.74
C LEU A 68 -22.46 5.93 -2.59
N THR A 69 -22.33 7.25 -2.54
CA THR A 69 -22.93 8.06 -1.46
C THR A 69 -24.44 8.08 -1.53
N LYS A 70 -25.01 7.92 -2.72
CA LYS A 70 -26.47 7.96 -2.97
C LYS A 70 -27.10 6.56 -3.14
N ARG A 71 -26.35 5.57 -3.64
CA ARG A 71 -26.86 4.24 -3.99
C ARG A 71 -26.01 3.10 -3.42
N ARG A 72 -25.77 3.13 -2.11
CA ARG A 72 -24.89 2.21 -1.40
C ARG A 72 -25.19 0.73 -1.67
N LYS A 73 -26.47 0.31 -1.59
CA LYS A 73 -26.84 -1.11 -1.78
C LYS A 73 -26.50 -1.64 -3.17
N ASN A 74 -26.62 -0.82 -4.22
CA ASN A 74 -26.37 -1.26 -5.60
C ASN A 74 -24.88 -1.37 -5.93
N SER A 75 -24.03 -0.67 -5.20
CA SER A 75 -22.57 -0.64 -5.45
C SER A 75 -21.82 -1.65 -4.60
N GLN A 76 -22.34 -2.08 -3.47
CA GLN A 76 -21.72 -3.09 -2.62
C GLN A 76 -21.58 -4.45 -3.30
N SER A 77 -22.47 -4.81 -4.25
CA SER A 77 -22.35 -6.04 -5.03
C SER A 77 -21.14 -6.05 -5.96
N TYR A 78 -20.58 -4.89 -6.29
CA TYR A 78 -19.37 -4.78 -7.12
C TYR A 78 -18.08 -4.88 -6.32
N THR A 79 -18.12 -4.76 -4.99
CA THR A 79 -16.94 -4.71 -4.13
C THR A 79 -16.91 -5.87 -3.15
N GLY A 80 -15.73 -6.47 -2.97
CA GLY A 80 -15.39 -7.32 -1.84
C GLY A 80 -14.36 -6.60 -0.98
N PHE A 81 -14.54 -6.58 0.34
CA PHE A 81 -13.64 -5.91 1.27
C PHE A 81 -13.12 -6.86 2.34
N VAL A 82 -11.80 -7.03 2.37
CA VAL A 82 -11.08 -7.83 3.37
C VAL A 82 -10.38 -6.88 4.33
N PRO A 83 -10.89 -6.70 5.56
CA PRO A 83 -10.27 -5.84 6.55
C PRO A 83 -8.96 -6.43 7.11
N PHE A 84 -8.19 -5.62 7.83
CA PHE A 84 -6.97 -6.07 8.49
C PHE A 84 -7.24 -7.16 9.53
N ASN A 85 -8.13 -6.87 10.48
CA ASN A 85 -8.54 -7.84 11.50
C ASN A 85 -9.63 -8.77 10.99
N SER A 86 -9.67 -9.99 11.54
CA SER A 86 -10.73 -10.94 11.21
C SER A 86 -12.09 -10.43 11.70
N ASP A 87 -13.06 -10.45 10.79
CA ASP A 87 -14.47 -10.17 11.01
C ASP A 87 -15.36 -11.40 10.77
N LEU A 88 -14.75 -12.59 10.81
CA LEU A 88 -15.45 -13.86 10.74
C LEU A 88 -16.23 -14.10 12.05
N ASP A 89 -17.43 -14.70 11.92
CA ASP A 89 -18.17 -15.17 13.08
C ASP A 89 -17.38 -16.30 13.76
N PRO A 90 -16.99 -16.13 15.05
CA PRO A 90 -16.13 -17.07 15.73
C PRO A 90 -16.82 -18.43 16.03
N PHE A 91 -18.17 -18.48 16.01
CA PHE A 91 -18.95 -19.69 16.27
C PHE A 91 -19.17 -20.54 15.02
N LEU A 92 -18.99 -19.96 13.83
CA LEU A 92 -19.10 -20.66 12.56
C LEU A 92 -17.73 -21.20 12.13
N THR A 93 -17.74 -22.28 11.36
CA THR A 93 -16.58 -22.76 10.64
C THR A 93 -16.14 -21.75 9.57
N LEU A 94 -14.93 -21.87 9.05
CA LEU A 94 -14.47 -21.02 7.95
C LEU A 94 -15.37 -21.20 6.71
N GLU A 95 -15.80 -22.44 6.41
CA GLU A 95 -16.71 -22.72 5.30
C GLU A 95 -18.09 -22.09 5.49
N GLU A 96 -18.65 -22.21 6.69
CA GLU A 96 -19.97 -21.61 7.00
C GLU A 96 -19.95 -20.09 6.90
N ASN A 97 -18.88 -19.41 7.36
CA ASN A 97 -18.69 -18.00 7.16
C ASN A 97 -18.71 -17.61 5.67
N ILE A 98 -18.03 -18.38 4.82
CA ILE A 98 -17.98 -18.14 3.38
C ILE A 98 -19.36 -18.37 2.75
N ARG A 99 -20.04 -19.49 3.09
CA ARG A 99 -21.37 -19.82 2.56
C ARG A 99 -22.42 -18.80 2.97
N PHE A 100 -22.36 -18.31 4.21
CA PHE A 100 -23.26 -17.29 4.70
C PHE A 100 -23.26 -16.05 3.80
N VAL A 101 -22.09 -15.50 3.50
CA VAL A 101 -21.96 -14.32 2.61
C VAL A 101 -22.44 -14.64 1.20
N GLY A 102 -22.10 -15.80 0.64
CA GLY A 102 -22.61 -16.22 -0.65
C GLY A 102 -24.13 -16.25 -0.71
N SER A 103 -24.78 -16.73 0.36
CA SER A 103 -26.24 -16.78 0.48
C SER A 103 -26.85 -15.37 0.59
N VAL A 104 -26.22 -14.47 1.36
CA VAL A 104 -26.66 -13.06 1.49
C VAL A 104 -26.65 -12.34 0.14
N TYR A 105 -25.66 -12.62 -0.71
CA TYR A 105 -25.58 -12.08 -2.07
C TYR A 105 -26.41 -12.86 -3.10
N GLY A 106 -27.19 -13.87 -2.68
CA GLY A 106 -28.08 -14.65 -3.56
C GLY A 106 -27.33 -15.58 -4.54
N VAL A 107 -26.10 -15.94 -4.24
CA VAL A 107 -25.33 -16.87 -5.06
C VAL A 107 -25.91 -18.28 -4.91
N LYS A 108 -26.15 -19.00 -6.03
CA LYS A 108 -26.62 -20.37 -6.00
C LYS A 108 -25.64 -21.27 -5.25
N ASP A 109 -26.11 -22.20 -4.42
CA ASP A 109 -25.28 -23.07 -3.59
C ASP A 109 -24.27 -23.88 -4.39
N SER A 110 -24.63 -24.35 -5.57
CA SER A 110 -23.70 -25.04 -6.51
C SER A 110 -22.53 -24.16 -6.92
N ASN A 111 -22.75 -22.86 -7.10
CA ASN A 111 -21.69 -21.90 -7.44
C ASN A 111 -20.82 -21.57 -6.20
N ILE A 112 -21.47 -21.45 -5.02
CA ILE A 112 -20.75 -21.29 -3.74
C ILE A 112 -19.78 -22.45 -3.57
N THR A 113 -20.26 -23.69 -3.65
CA THR A 113 -19.45 -24.91 -3.50
C THR A 113 -18.29 -24.96 -4.52
N LYS A 114 -18.58 -24.62 -5.78
CA LYS A 114 -17.55 -24.58 -6.84
C LYS A 114 -16.48 -23.53 -6.56
N ARG A 115 -16.87 -22.34 -6.13
CA ARG A 115 -15.95 -21.24 -5.83
C ARG A 115 -15.13 -21.49 -4.57
N ILE A 116 -15.75 -22.04 -3.51
CA ILE A 116 -15.02 -22.47 -2.30
C ILE A 116 -13.93 -23.46 -2.70
N LYS A 117 -14.29 -24.54 -3.42
CA LYS A 117 -13.32 -25.54 -3.86
C LYS A 117 -12.16 -24.92 -4.64
N LYS A 118 -12.46 -24.04 -5.62
CA LYS A 118 -11.45 -23.35 -6.42
C LYS A 118 -10.49 -22.53 -5.55
N PHE A 119 -11.02 -21.56 -4.81
CA PHE A 119 -10.18 -20.58 -4.11
C PHE A 119 -9.53 -21.15 -2.84
N ALA A 120 -10.21 -22.06 -2.13
CA ALA A 120 -9.60 -22.73 -0.99
C ALA A 120 -8.46 -23.68 -1.40
N THR A 121 -8.57 -24.33 -2.58
CA THR A 121 -7.45 -25.10 -3.15
C THR A 121 -6.28 -24.17 -3.51
N ASP A 122 -6.55 -23.07 -4.20
CA ASP A 122 -5.53 -22.07 -4.58
C ASP A 122 -4.77 -21.52 -3.37
N LEU A 123 -5.44 -21.36 -2.24
CA LEU A 123 -4.86 -20.80 -1.00
C LEU A 123 -4.37 -21.86 0.00
N ASN A 124 -4.41 -23.15 -0.35
CA ASN A 124 -4.10 -24.25 0.57
C ASN A 124 -4.92 -24.16 1.88
N LEU A 125 -6.23 -23.91 1.78
CA LEU A 125 -7.14 -23.70 2.91
C LEU A 125 -8.08 -24.90 3.13
N MET A 126 -8.15 -25.87 2.21
CA MET A 126 -9.12 -26.95 2.20
C MET A 126 -9.18 -27.71 3.54
N ASP A 127 -8.03 -28.08 4.12
CA ASP A 127 -7.93 -28.84 5.37
C ASP A 127 -8.39 -28.06 6.61
N SER A 128 -8.59 -26.74 6.46
CA SER A 128 -9.00 -25.88 7.57
C SER A 128 -10.44 -25.40 7.46
N LEU A 129 -11.13 -25.65 6.37
CA LEU A 129 -12.49 -25.13 6.12
C LEU A 129 -13.50 -25.53 7.20
N HIS A 130 -13.38 -26.74 7.76
CA HIS A 130 -14.27 -27.29 8.79
C HIS A 130 -13.95 -26.81 10.21
N LYS A 131 -12.85 -26.06 10.39
CA LYS A 131 -12.47 -25.54 11.71
C LYS A 131 -13.29 -24.30 12.06
N PRO A 132 -13.77 -24.15 13.29
CA PRO A 132 -14.34 -22.91 13.78
C PRO A 132 -13.39 -21.74 13.59
N ALA A 133 -13.92 -20.56 13.24
CA ALA A 133 -13.10 -19.38 13.04
C ALA A 133 -12.35 -18.96 14.32
N SER A 134 -12.92 -19.25 15.50
CA SER A 134 -12.30 -18.96 16.82
C SER A 134 -10.98 -19.69 17.08
N ILE A 135 -10.77 -20.86 16.44
CA ILE A 135 -9.52 -21.66 16.60
C ILE A 135 -8.66 -21.69 15.34
N ALA A 136 -9.11 -21.04 14.27
CA ALA A 136 -8.31 -20.91 13.05
C ALA A 136 -7.07 -20.04 13.30
N SER A 137 -5.93 -20.39 12.66
CA SER A 137 -4.79 -19.49 12.71
C SER A 137 -5.13 -18.14 12.04
N PRO A 138 -4.54 -17.01 12.49
CA PRO A 138 -4.81 -15.71 11.88
C PRO A 138 -4.58 -15.68 10.35
N GLY A 139 -3.56 -16.40 9.86
CA GLY A 139 -3.30 -16.55 8.43
C GLY A 139 -4.40 -17.32 7.70
N ASN A 140 -4.95 -18.40 8.29
CA ASN A 140 -6.08 -19.13 7.70
C ASN A 140 -7.38 -18.33 7.77
N ALA A 141 -7.61 -17.57 8.84
CA ALA A 141 -8.73 -16.63 8.93
C ALA A 141 -8.64 -15.57 7.80
N LYS A 142 -7.45 -15.01 7.56
CA LYS A 142 -7.22 -14.05 6.46
C LYS A 142 -7.51 -14.66 5.08
N LYS A 143 -7.02 -15.88 4.82
CA LYS A 143 -7.33 -16.62 3.60
C LYS A 143 -8.83 -16.87 3.44
N ALA A 144 -9.51 -17.26 4.52
CA ALA A 144 -10.96 -17.49 4.50
C ALA A 144 -11.73 -16.20 4.19
N MET A 145 -11.33 -15.06 4.74
CA MET A 145 -11.91 -13.77 4.39
C MET A 145 -11.73 -13.43 2.91
N ILE A 146 -10.55 -13.70 2.33
CA ILE A 146 -10.32 -13.49 0.89
C ILE A 146 -11.28 -14.38 0.06
N VAL A 147 -11.41 -15.67 0.41
CA VAL A 147 -12.35 -16.58 -0.27
C VAL A 147 -13.78 -16.09 -0.12
N ARG A 148 -14.17 -15.65 1.09
CA ARG A 148 -15.50 -15.11 1.40
C ARG A 148 -15.87 -13.94 0.50
N GLU A 149 -14.96 -13.00 0.34
CA GLU A 149 -15.19 -11.83 -0.49
C GLU A 149 -15.18 -12.16 -2.01
N LEU A 150 -14.54 -13.23 -2.43
CA LEU A 150 -14.56 -13.69 -3.81
C LEU A 150 -15.82 -14.50 -4.16
N ILE A 151 -16.65 -14.89 -3.16
CA ILE A 151 -17.74 -15.83 -3.36
C ILE A 151 -18.88 -15.24 -4.19
N HIS A 152 -19.16 -13.94 -4.06
CA HIS A 152 -20.19 -13.24 -4.83
C HIS A 152 -19.68 -12.65 -6.16
N ASP A 153 -18.40 -12.92 -6.51
CA ASP A 153 -17.77 -12.52 -7.76
C ASP A 153 -17.66 -11.01 -7.98
N PRO A 154 -17.11 -10.25 -7.02
CA PRO A 154 -17.01 -8.81 -7.15
C PRO A 154 -16.08 -8.44 -8.31
N SER A 155 -16.35 -7.30 -8.98
CA SER A 155 -15.45 -6.73 -9.98
C SER A 155 -14.27 -5.97 -9.37
N ILE A 156 -14.39 -5.61 -8.08
CA ILE A 156 -13.39 -4.86 -7.31
C ILE A 156 -13.12 -5.61 -6.01
N LEU A 157 -11.87 -5.93 -5.73
CA LEU A 157 -11.43 -6.54 -4.48
C LEU A 157 -10.53 -5.56 -3.72
N ILE A 158 -10.91 -5.25 -2.50
CA ILE A 158 -10.20 -4.30 -1.62
C ILE A 158 -9.67 -5.06 -0.44
N ILE A 159 -8.36 -4.98 -0.17
CA ILE A 159 -7.72 -5.79 0.88
C ILE A 159 -6.79 -4.93 1.74
N ASP A 160 -7.00 -4.97 3.04
CA ASP A 160 -6.07 -4.38 4.00
C ASP A 160 -5.07 -5.44 4.45
N GLU A 161 -3.79 -5.29 4.06
CA GLU A 161 -2.67 -6.22 4.33
C GLU A 161 -2.97 -7.66 3.87
N PRO A 162 -2.86 -7.98 2.57
CA PRO A 162 -3.24 -9.28 2.00
C PRO A 162 -2.58 -10.49 2.63
N THR A 163 -1.34 -10.36 3.05
CA THR A 163 -0.47 -11.44 3.55
C THR A 163 -0.19 -11.34 5.05
N ALA A 164 -0.88 -10.43 5.75
CA ALA A 164 -0.75 -10.30 7.20
C ALA A 164 -0.97 -11.66 7.90
N PHE A 165 -0.13 -11.94 8.89
CA PHE A 165 -0.16 -13.16 9.69
C PHE A 165 0.15 -14.47 8.93
N MET A 166 0.66 -14.38 7.71
CA MET A 166 1.02 -15.54 6.89
C MET A 166 2.53 -15.80 6.94
N ASP A 167 2.90 -17.06 6.85
CA ASP A 167 4.28 -17.43 6.53
C ASP A 167 4.60 -17.09 5.06
N VAL A 168 5.89 -17.10 4.71
CA VAL A 168 6.39 -16.74 3.37
C VAL A 168 5.72 -17.56 2.25
N ARG A 169 5.50 -18.87 2.47
CA ARG A 169 4.88 -19.75 1.48
C ARG A 169 3.40 -19.40 1.27
N SER A 170 2.68 -19.20 2.36
CA SER A 170 1.28 -18.79 2.33
C SER A 170 1.10 -17.41 1.71
N GLY A 171 1.97 -16.46 2.04
CA GLY A 171 1.98 -15.14 1.42
C GLY A 171 2.18 -15.22 -0.09
N ARG A 172 3.14 -16.04 -0.56
CA ARG A 172 3.38 -16.23 -1.99
C ARG A 172 2.15 -16.80 -2.73
N THR A 173 1.51 -17.84 -2.18
CA THR A 173 0.28 -18.41 -2.79
C THR A 173 -0.86 -17.39 -2.85
N THR A 174 -0.98 -16.52 -1.83
CA THR A 174 -1.97 -15.45 -1.83
C THR A 174 -1.69 -14.41 -2.92
N TRP A 175 -0.45 -13.97 -3.07
CA TRP A 175 -0.05 -13.07 -4.16
C TRP A 175 -0.26 -13.68 -5.53
N ASP A 176 0.05 -14.97 -5.72
CA ASP A 176 -0.16 -15.67 -6.98
C ASP A 176 -1.65 -15.72 -7.36
N LEU A 177 -2.55 -15.90 -6.37
CA LEU A 177 -3.99 -15.80 -6.60
C LEU A 177 -4.39 -14.38 -7.01
N LEU A 178 -3.97 -13.35 -6.26
CA LEU A 178 -4.32 -11.96 -6.55
C LEU A 178 -3.84 -11.53 -7.94
N ARG A 179 -2.61 -11.86 -8.32
CA ARG A 179 -2.08 -11.57 -9.66
C ARG A 179 -2.87 -12.25 -10.77
N ARG A 180 -3.31 -13.50 -10.57
CA ARG A 180 -4.18 -14.20 -11.55
C ARG A 180 -5.57 -13.57 -11.68
N LEU A 181 -6.06 -12.92 -10.63
CA LEU A 181 -7.34 -12.22 -10.66
C LEU A 181 -7.24 -10.82 -11.26
N ALA A 182 -6.05 -10.21 -11.23
CA ALA A 182 -5.78 -8.93 -11.88
C ALA A 182 -6.03 -9.02 -13.39
N GLY A 183 -6.50 -7.93 -13.99
CA GLY A 183 -6.97 -7.89 -15.37
C GLY A 183 -8.47 -8.17 -15.51
N GLU A 184 -9.00 -9.24 -14.88
CA GLU A 184 -10.43 -9.48 -14.78
C GLU A 184 -11.08 -8.65 -13.67
N LYS A 185 -10.40 -8.53 -12.54
CA LYS A 185 -10.82 -7.77 -11.36
C LYS A 185 -9.89 -6.60 -11.10
N THR A 186 -10.45 -5.50 -10.62
CA THR A 186 -9.65 -4.40 -10.05
C THR A 186 -9.28 -4.75 -8.62
N ILE A 187 -8.00 -4.72 -8.29
CA ILE A 187 -7.52 -5.06 -6.94
C ILE A 187 -6.90 -3.83 -6.31
N ILE A 188 -7.33 -3.50 -5.11
CA ILE A 188 -6.78 -2.39 -4.32
C ILE A 188 -6.33 -2.96 -3.00
N TYR A 189 -5.09 -2.70 -2.64
CA TYR A 189 -4.58 -3.23 -1.38
C TYR A 189 -3.70 -2.22 -0.65
N VAL A 190 -3.66 -2.36 0.66
CA VAL A 190 -2.67 -1.71 1.53
C VAL A 190 -1.61 -2.75 1.86
N SER A 191 -0.35 -2.40 1.80
CA SER A 191 0.74 -3.23 2.33
C SER A 191 1.83 -2.36 2.96
N GLN A 192 2.42 -2.85 4.05
CA GLN A 192 3.63 -2.31 4.67
C GLN A 192 4.89 -3.01 4.17
N SER A 193 4.74 -4.10 3.41
CA SER A 193 5.83 -4.87 2.82
C SER A 193 6.23 -4.28 1.48
N LEU A 194 7.23 -3.40 1.47
CA LEU A 194 7.76 -2.81 0.23
C LEU A 194 8.20 -3.86 -0.80
N PRO A 195 8.86 -4.99 -0.42
CA PRO A 195 9.20 -6.03 -1.39
C PRO A 195 7.98 -6.64 -2.10
N GLU A 196 6.83 -6.73 -1.42
CA GLU A 196 5.59 -7.21 -2.05
C GLU A 196 5.06 -6.19 -3.06
N VAL A 197 5.08 -4.91 -2.71
CA VAL A 197 4.66 -3.81 -3.59
C VAL A 197 5.57 -3.71 -4.81
N GLU A 198 6.88 -3.84 -4.64
CA GLU A 198 7.87 -3.82 -5.72
C GLU A 198 7.65 -4.94 -6.76
N GLN A 199 7.20 -6.11 -6.30
CA GLN A 199 6.94 -7.26 -7.17
C GLN A 199 5.61 -7.17 -7.92
N ALA A 200 4.67 -6.35 -7.48
CA ALA A 200 3.32 -6.29 -8.05
C ALA A 200 3.25 -5.53 -9.39
N ASN A 201 4.24 -4.72 -9.73
CA ASN A 201 4.41 -3.96 -10.99
C ASN A 201 3.25 -3.02 -11.36
N ASP A 202 2.41 -2.63 -10.37
CA ASP A 202 1.22 -1.85 -10.63
C ASP A 202 1.38 -0.39 -10.21
N ARG A 203 0.28 0.30 -10.15
CA ARG A 203 0.20 1.66 -9.69
C ARG A 203 0.33 1.71 -8.17
N ILE A 204 1.15 2.61 -7.69
CA ILE A 204 1.40 2.84 -6.28
C ILE A 204 0.90 4.24 -5.92
N LEU A 205 0.09 4.32 -4.87
CA LEU A 205 -0.37 5.55 -4.25
C LEU A 205 0.32 5.68 -2.89
N VAL A 206 1.13 6.70 -2.72
CA VAL A 206 1.76 7.00 -1.43
C VAL A 206 0.91 7.99 -0.67
N MET A 207 0.49 7.60 0.54
CA MET A 207 -0.34 8.43 1.41
C MET A 207 0.44 8.99 2.58
N GLN A 208 0.25 10.28 2.83
CA GLN A 208 0.73 10.99 4.02
C GLN A 208 -0.34 11.95 4.51
N GLN A 209 -0.63 11.93 5.81
CA GLN A 209 -1.57 12.88 6.46
C GLN A 209 -2.90 13.07 5.69
N GLY A 210 -3.47 11.96 5.21
CA GLY A 210 -4.74 11.95 4.48
C GLY A 210 -4.68 12.43 3.04
N LYS A 211 -3.50 12.66 2.47
CA LYS A 211 -3.28 13.08 1.07
C LYS A 211 -2.53 12.02 0.30
N ILE A 212 -2.71 11.98 -1.03
CA ILE A 212 -1.81 11.27 -1.93
C ILE A 212 -0.68 12.22 -2.27
N ILE A 213 0.56 11.85 -1.91
CA ILE A 213 1.76 12.65 -2.17
C ILE A 213 2.51 12.17 -3.41
N LEU A 214 2.41 10.86 -3.74
CA LEU A 214 2.98 10.28 -4.95
C LEU A 214 1.97 9.33 -5.59
N ASP A 215 1.95 9.28 -6.93
CA ASP A 215 1.04 8.47 -7.74
C ASP A 215 1.74 8.05 -9.04
N GLY A 216 2.02 6.77 -9.17
CA GLY A 216 2.69 6.26 -10.38
C GLY A 216 2.98 4.78 -10.33
N THR A 217 3.61 4.26 -11.38
CA THR A 217 4.21 2.92 -11.38
C THR A 217 5.53 2.96 -10.61
N MET A 218 6.00 1.78 -10.19
CA MET A 218 7.30 1.66 -9.51
C MET A 218 8.42 2.36 -10.31
N ASP A 219 8.47 2.11 -11.63
CA ASP A 219 9.51 2.71 -12.48
C ASP A 219 9.43 4.23 -12.49
N ARG A 220 8.23 4.82 -12.59
CA ARG A 220 8.06 6.29 -12.55
C ARG A 220 8.42 6.88 -11.20
N LEU A 221 8.06 6.20 -10.11
CA LEU A 221 8.42 6.63 -8.77
C LEU A 221 9.93 6.56 -8.57
N LEU A 222 10.57 5.50 -9.03
CA LEU A 222 12.02 5.39 -9.02
C LEU A 222 12.70 6.37 -9.99
N GLU A 223 12.14 6.62 -11.18
CA GLU A 223 12.69 7.61 -12.12
C GLU A 223 12.69 9.02 -11.53
N SER A 224 11.65 9.39 -10.80
CA SER A 224 11.64 10.68 -10.09
C SER A 224 12.75 10.75 -9.02
N THR A 225 13.24 9.62 -8.54
CA THR A 225 14.33 9.48 -7.55
C THR A 225 15.67 9.08 -8.16
N LEU A 226 15.70 8.51 -9.38
CA LEU A 226 16.96 8.12 -10.05
C LEU A 226 17.91 9.29 -10.28
N GLN A 227 17.40 10.52 -10.22
CA GLN A 227 18.21 11.74 -10.23
C GLN A 227 18.94 11.95 -8.89
N TYR A 228 18.50 11.28 -7.81
CA TYR A 228 19.11 11.42 -6.49
C TYR A 228 19.90 10.18 -6.10
N HIS A 229 21.04 10.44 -5.54
CA HIS A 229 21.91 9.43 -4.92
C HIS A 229 22.03 9.75 -3.44
N GLN A 230 22.03 8.73 -2.61
CA GLN A 230 22.42 8.85 -1.21
C GLN A 230 23.93 8.75 -1.12
N PHE A 231 24.53 9.74 -0.48
CA PHE A 231 25.95 9.81 -0.22
C PHE A 231 26.18 9.67 1.29
N GLU A 232 27.15 8.84 1.62
CA GLU A 232 27.64 8.68 3.00
C GLU A 232 29.16 8.87 2.96
N ILE A 233 29.67 9.85 3.72
CA ILE A 233 31.09 10.10 3.82
C ILE A 233 31.50 10.02 5.28
N GLU A 234 32.34 9.04 5.63
CA GLU A 234 32.93 8.93 6.95
C GLU A 234 34.28 9.67 6.99
N PHE A 235 34.40 10.60 7.92
CA PHE A 235 35.65 11.32 8.19
C PHE A 235 36.38 10.73 9.40
N VAL A 236 37.69 10.94 9.50
CA VAL A 236 38.41 10.64 10.73
C VAL A 236 37.91 11.54 11.86
N ASN A 237 37.60 12.80 11.55
CA ASN A 237 37.00 13.76 12.49
C ASN A 237 36.09 14.72 11.73
N LEU A 238 34.79 14.53 11.86
CA LEU A 238 33.78 15.44 11.30
C LEU A 238 33.40 16.51 12.33
N THR A 239 34.15 17.63 12.30
CA THR A 239 33.84 18.77 13.15
C THR A 239 32.53 19.46 12.75
N GLU A 240 31.89 20.18 13.68
CA GLU A 240 30.67 20.97 13.37
C GLU A 240 30.94 22.03 12.27
N LYS A 241 32.13 22.62 12.28
CA LYS A 241 32.55 23.58 11.25
C LYS A 241 32.59 22.94 9.85
N LEU A 242 33.18 21.74 9.75
CA LEU A 242 33.25 21.00 8.51
C LEU A 242 31.84 20.56 8.06
N PHE A 243 31.04 19.99 8.97
CA PHE A 243 29.66 19.62 8.67
C PHE A 243 28.86 20.79 8.12
N ASN A 244 28.87 21.95 8.80
CA ASN A 244 28.14 23.15 8.34
C ASN A 244 28.64 23.65 6.98
N LYS A 245 29.94 23.56 6.70
CA LYS A 245 30.52 23.90 5.40
C LYS A 245 29.99 22.98 4.29
N LEU A 246 29.98 21.67 4.52
CA LEU A 246 29.49 20.68 3.57
C LEU A 246 27.96 20.77 3.38
N ALA A 247 27.23 21.00 4.46
CA ALA A 247 25.77 21.18 4.45
C ALA A 247 25.35 22.44 3.69
N ALA A 248 26.20 23.47 3.61
CA ALA A 248 25.95 24.71 2.90
C ALA A 248 26.14 24.60 1.37
N VAL A 249 26.64 23.47 0.86
CA VAL A 249 26.74 23.24 -0.59
C VAL A 249 25.31 23.21 -1.16
N THR A 250 24.98 24.12 -2.07
CA THR A 250 23.61 24.35 -2.58
C THR A 250 22.95 23.14 -3.22
N THR A 251 23.73 22.15 -3.64
CA THR A 251 23.26 20.92 -4.30
C THR A 251 23.10 19.75 -3.34
N VAL A 252 23.49 19.93 -2.07
CA VAL A 252 23.31 18.95 -1.00
C VAL A 252 21.89 19.07 -0.42
N VAL A 253 21.17 17.96 -0.41
CA VAL A 253 19.82 17.89 0.09
C VAL A 253 19.80 17.07 1.40
N ASN A 254 19.14 17.58 2.42
CA ASN A 254 18.94 16.92 3.72
C ASN A 254 20.23 16.39 4.37
N PRO A 255 21.26 17.22 4.58
CA PRO A 255 22.46 16.79 5.25
C PRO A 255 22.18 16.41 6.70
N THR A 256 22.62 15.23 7.12
CA THR A 256 22.53 14.75 8.49
C THR A 256 23.89 14.27 8.96
N LYS A 257 24.20 14.49 10.24
CA LYS A 257 25.45 14.05 10.88
C LYS A 257 25.15 12.93 11.86
N ILE A 258 25.82 11.79 11.70
CA ILE A 258 25.77 10.67 12.63
C ILE A 258 27.20 10.31 13.01
N GLY A 259 27.63 10.72 14.20
CA GLY A 259 29.02 10.54 14.60
C GLY A 259 30.00 11.31 13.69
N ASN A 260 30.89 10.61 13.04
CA ASN A 260 31.86 11.17 12.07
C ASN A 260 31.41 11.01 10.61
N THR A 261 30.16 10.62 10.37
CA THR A 261 29.63 10.42 9.02
C THR A 261 28.62 11.51 8.67
N ILE A 262 28.75 12.10 7.48
CA ILE A 262 27.74 12.93 6.86
C ILE A 262 26.94 12.09 5.87
N HIS A 263 25.61 12.15 5.98
CA HIS A 263 24.67 11.57 5.06
C HIS A 263 23.94 12.71 4.34
N PHE A 264 23.78 12.62 3.03
CA PHE A 264 23.04 13.61 2.24
C PHE A 264 22.55 13.00 0.93
N TYR A 265 21.61 13.70 0.28
CA TYR A 265 21.12 13.38 -1.05
C TYR A 265 21.62 14.40 -2.07
N GLY A 266 21.79 13.98 -3.31
CA GLY A 266 22.19 14.88 -4.40
C GLY A 266 21.69 14.41 -5.75
N ARG A 267 21.26 15.34 -6.61
CA ARG A 267 20.67 15.05 -7.92
C ARG A 267 21.62 14.45 -8.93
N GLU A 268 22.90 14.76 -8.84
CA GLU A 268 23.89 14.31 -9.81
C GLU A 268 25.18 13.88 -9.12
N ARG A 269 25.96 13.06 -9.81
CA ARG A 269 27.32 12.76 -9.35
C ARG A 269 28.20 14.02 -9.18
N ALA A 270 27.83 15.11 -9.87
CA ALA A 270 28.50 16.41 -9.72
C ALA A 270 28.47 16.94 -8.27
N VAL A 271 27.37 16.73 -7.55
CA VAL A 271 27.23 17.07 -6.12
C VAL A 271 28.35 16.45 -5.30
N PHE A 272 28.64 15.19 -5.60
CA PHE A 272 29.71 14.46 -4.96
C PHE A 272 31.07 15.15 -5.12
N PHE A 273 31.42 15.58 -6.33
CA PHE A 273 32.68 16.27 -6.59
C PHE A 273 32.74 17.64 -5.91
N GLN A 274 31.62 18.34 -5.79
CA GLN A 274 31.56 19.61 -5.06
C GLN A 274 31.80 19.38 -3.56
N VAL A 275 31.14 18.37 -2.96
CA VAL A 275 31.37 18.03 -1.55
C VAL A 275 32.81 17.57 -1.29
N LEU A 276 33.37 16.76 -2.19
CA LEU A 276 34.78 16.36 -2.11
C LEU A 276 35.75 17.56 -2.23
N HIS A 277 35.42 18.52 -3.11
CA HIS A 277 36.24 19.73 -3.24
C HIS A 277 36.21 20.56 -1.96
N GLU A 278 35.02 20.73 -1.36
CA GLU A 278 34.86 21.46 -0.09
C GLU A 278 35.50 20.72 1.10
N ALA A 279 35.56 19.40 1.02
CA ALA A 279 36.26 18.55 2.00
C ALA A 279 37.76 18.42 1.76
N ALA A 280 38.31 19.10 0.73
CA ALA A 280 39.72 18.97 0.37
C ALA A 280 40.66 19.36 1.54
N GLY A 281 41.54 18.44 1.89
CA GLY A 281 42.45 18.57 3.04
C GLY A 281 41.99 17.88 4.31
N GLU A 282 40.78 17.37 4.35
CA GLU A 282 40.25 16.57 5.46
C GLU A 282 40.47 15.07 5.23
N LEU A 283 40.76 14.32 6.30
CA LEU A 283 40.95 12.87 6.20
C LEU A 283 39.61 12.14 6.13
N MET A 284 39.27 11.68 4.95
CA MET A 284 38.14 10.78 4.74
C MET A 284 38.55 9.34 5.02
N LYS A 285 37.68 8.58 5.69
CA LYS A 285 37.93 7.20 6.07
C LYS A 285 37.21 6.23 5.15
N ASP A 286 35.96 6.56 4.80
CA ASP A 286 35.15 5.74 3.90
C ASP A 286 34.17 6.61 3.11
N LEU A 287 33.70 6.06 1.99
CA LEU A 287 32.76 6.68 1.09
C LEU A 287 31.82 5.66 0.47
N SER A 288 30.54 5.88 0.59
CA SER A 288 29.51 5.05 0.00
C SER A 288 28.55 5.92 -0.83
N VAL A 289 28.20 5.41 -2.01
CA VAL A 289 27.20 6.01 -2.89
C VAL A 289 26.18 4.93 -3.24
N LYS A 290 24.93 5.14 -2.82
CA LYS A 290 23.82 4.22 -3.09
C LYS A 290 22.79 4.88 -3.97
N LYS A 291 22.20 4.11 -4.88
CA LYS A 291 20.94 4.52 -5.54
C LYS A 291 19.82 4.46 -4.49
N LEU A 292 18.92 5.45 -4.55
CA LEU A 292 17.76 5.43 -3.68
C LEU A 292 16.87 4.22 -4.01
N SER A 293 16.44 3.54 -2.97
CA SER A 293 15.36 2.56 -3.01
C SER A 293 14.01 3.24 -2.78
N LEU A 294 12.90 2.52 -3.05
CA LEU A 294 11.57 3.02 -2.70
C LEU A 294 11.46 3.36 -1.20
N ARG A 295 12.14 2.61 -0.35
CA ARG A 295 12.19 2.87 1.09
C ARG A 295 12.83 4.22 1.41
N ASP A 296 13.96 4.50 0.80
CA ASP A 296 14.69 5.77 1.02
C ASP A 296 13.86 6.96 0.55
N LEU A 297 13.10 6.79 -0.55
CA LEU A 297 12.14 7.78 -1.03
C LEU A 297 11.04 8.04 -0.01
N LEU A 298 10.42 6.99 0.49
CA LEU A 298 9.34 7.11 1.48
C LEU A 298 9.87 7.76 2.77
N ASP A 299 11.03 7.36 3.25
CA ASP A 299 11.64 7.91 4.44
C ASP A 299 11.98 9.42 4.25
N SER A 300 12.39 9.85 3.04
CA SER A 300 12.68 11.24 2.73
C SER A 300 11.41 12.11 2.63
N GLU A 301 10.36 11.62 1.97
CA GLU A 301 9.08 12.29 1.84
C GLU A 301 8.35 12.36 3.18
N PHE A 302 8.37 11.27 3.95
CA PHE A 302 7.75 11.22 5.29
C PHE A 302 8.44 12.13 6.31
N ALA A 303 9.74 12.40 6.13
CA ALA A 303 10.44 13.38 6.96
C ALA A 303 10.01 14.84 6.68
N GLY A 304 9.03 15.07 5.80
CA GLY A 304 8.57 16.42 5.40
C GLY A 304 9.65 17.22 4.65
N ARG A 305 10.54 16.49 3.99
CA ARG A 305 11.73 17.01 3.33
C ARG A 305 11.57 16.78 1.83
N GLY A 306 10.56 17.45 1.22
CA GLY A 306 10.32 17.33 -0.21
C GLY A 306 11.61 17.43 -1.01
N LEU A 307 11.77 16.54 -1.96
CA LEU A 307 12.86 16.57 -2.94
C LEU A 307 12.45 17.51 -4.10
N ASP A 308 12.12 18.77 -3.76
CA ASP A 308 11.80 19.82 -4.75
C ASP A 308 13.03 20.30 -5.53
#